data_b900038881e26ecbbd6ac9c908cf6d01
#
_entry.id   b900038881e26ecbbd6ac9c908cf6d01
#
_cell.length_a   1.000
_cell.length_b   1.000
_cell.length_c   1.000
_cell.angle_alpha   90.00
_cell.angle_beta   90.00
_cell.angle_gamma   90.00
#
_symmetry.space_group_name_H-M   'P 1'
#
loop_
_entity.id
_entity.type
_entity.pdbx_description
1 polymer ?
#
loop_
_entity_poly.entity_id
_entity_poly.type
_entity_poly.pdbx_seq_one_letter_code
_entity_poly.pdbx_strand_id
1 'polypeptide(L)'
;MARRFKNVTCRRDLSLIALSRSMTHEPTHFAQELQALSDRVLVMGRVAERRVRAALQGLTTRNRDTLDEVIAGDRELNDAQIDIDERCFTLLARFHPVAVDLRAIVAALRINTDLERVGDLAVNIAEAAQRYLTHPPVKPLVDLPRMGDLALTMLRESLHAFVAMDAAAAHSVLQQDQWLDVLNKQILRELLTYMYGNSSLIEPSMDLILMARHFERIGDHATNIAEDVIFLIQGRDVRHRSGQPPREGERRHRIDTPTV
;
A
#
# COMPACT_ATOMS: atom_id res chain seq x y z
N MET A 1 -16.14 -56.17 50.27
CA MET A 1 -15.38 -54.93 50.53
C MET A 1 -15.28 -54.17 49.18
N ALA A 2 -16.12 -53.19 48.96
CA ALA A 2 -16.20 -52.39 47.73
C ALA A 2 -15.71 -50.97 48.03
N ARG A 3 -14.60 -50.54 47.42
CA ARG A 3 -14.13 -49.16 47.51
C ARG A 3 -14.71 -48.35 46.35
N ARG A 4 -15.56 -47.40 46.72
CA ARG A 4 -16.07 -46.35 45.80
C ARG A 4 -14.94 -45.39 45.40
N PHE A 5 -14.68 -45.25 44.13
CA PHE A 5 -13.96 -44.09 43.60
C PHE A 5 -14.91 -42.95 43.31
N LYS A 6 -14.69 -41.79 43.97
CA LYS A 6 -15.41 -40.56 43.73
C LYS A 6 -14.84 -39.90 42.46
N ASN A 7 -15.70 -39.67 41.46
CA ASN A 7 -15.43 -38.80 40.34
C ASN A 7 -15.28 -37.35 40.80
N VAL A 8 -14.11 -36.78 40.64
CA VAL A 8 -13.88 -35.31 40.74
C VAL A 8 -13.99 -34.74 39.36
N THR A 9 -15.13 -34.12 39.07
CA THR A 9 -15.39 -33.38 37.85
C THR A 9 -14.64 -32.05 37.92
N CYS A 10 -13.52 -31.92 37.24
CA CYS A 10 -12.82 -30.66 37.10
C CYS A 10 -13.55 -29.79 36.06
N ARG A 11 -14.50 -28.97 36.50
CA ARG A 11 -15.01 -27.85 35.71
C ARG A 11 -13.92 -26.79 35.64
N ARG A 12 -13.22 -26.73 34.52
CA ARG A 12 -12.37 -25.57 34.20
C ARG A 12 -13.30 -24.39 33.94
N ASP A 13 -13.28 -23.44 34.86
CA ASP A 13 -13.93 -22.15 34.73
C ASP A 13 -13.39 -21.37 33.53
N LEU A 14 -14.13 -21.38 32.43
CA LEU A 14 -13.90 -20.54 31.26
C LEU A 14 -14.28 -19.07 31.51
N SER A 15 -14.71 -18.73 32.72
CA SER A 15 -15.13 -17.37 33.10
C SER A 15 -13.98 -16.41 33.42
N LEU A 16 -12.75 -16.91 33.63
CA LEU A 16 -11.60 -16.04 33.99
C LEU A 16 -10.86 -15.43 32.78
N ILE A 17 -11.12 -15.90 31.56
CA ILE A 17 -10.50 -15.33 30.34
C ILE A 17 -11.33 -14.19 29.75
N ALA A 18 -12.62 -14.10 30.09
CA ALA A 18 -13.51 -13.06 29.59
C ALA A 18 -13.50 -11.74 30.41
N LEU A 19 -12.89 -11.74 31.59
CA LEU A 19 -12.88 -10.60 32.52
C LEU A 19 -11.67 -9.68 32.41
N SER A 20 -10.70 -9.95 31.52
CA SER A 20 -9.50 -9.11 31.37
C SER A 20 -9.60 -8.08 30.23
N ARG A 21 -10.75 -7.92 29.59
CA ARG A 21 -10.93 -7.00 28.45
C ARG A 21 -11.79 -5.76 28.72
N SER A 22 -12.14 -5.50 29.97
CA SER A 22 -12.99 -4.35 30.34
C SER A 22 -12.34 -3.47 31.42
N MET A 23 -11.04 -3.29 31.37
CA MET A 23 -10.41 -2.13 32.02
C MET A 23 -10.09 -1.15 30.90
N THR A 24 -10.72 -0.01 30.88
CA THR A 24 -10.33 1.20 30.13
C THR A 24 -8.96 1.63 30.64
N HIS A 25 -7.90 0.91 30.20
CA HIS A 25 -6.54 1.40 30.34
C HIS A 25 -6.44 2.61 29.43
N GLU A 26 -6.18 3.78 29.99
CA GLU A 26 -5.66 4.88 29.19
C GLU A 26 -4.47 4.33 28.38
N PRO A 27 -4.44 4.57 27.06
CA PRO A 27 -3.36 4.04 26.22
C PRO A 27 -2.04 4.53 26.79
N THR A 28 -1.06 3.63 26.94
CA THR A 28 0.27 4.00 27.41
C THR A 28 0.83 5.10 26.50
N HIS A 29 1.69 5.95 27.02
CA HIS A 29 2.32 7.02 26.23
C HIS A 29 2.94 6.48 24.92
N PHE A 30 3.55 5.30 24.97
CA PHE A 30 4.06 4.63 23.76
C PHE A 30 2.96 4.29 22.75
N ALA A 31 1.82 3.75 23.20
CA ALA A 31 0.71 3.41 22.31
C ALA A 31 0.10 4.66 21.65
N GLN A 32 0.06 5.79 22.38
CA GLN A 32 -0.38 7.07 21.83
C GLN A 32 0.58 7.59 20.76
N GLU A 33 1.89 7.49 20.99
CA GLU A 33 2.91 7.89 20.03
C GLU A 33 2.91 7.01 18.77
N LEU A 34 2.70 5.70 18.94
CA LEU A 34 2.59 4.76 17.80
C LEU A 34 1.33 5.03 16.97
N GLN A 35 0.21 5.36 17.62
CA GLN A 35 -1.00 5.79 16.91
C GLN A 35 -0.77 7.10 16.17
N ALA A 36 -0.13 8.08 16.81
CA ALA A 36 0.19 9.36 16.16
C ALA A 36 1.12 9.17 14.94
N LEU A 37 2.06 8.20 14.98
CA LEU A 37 2.88 7.83 13.83
C LEU A 37 2.02 7.27 12.69
N SER A 38 1.11 6.35 12.99
CA SER A 38 0.20 5.77 11.99
C SER A 38 -0.69 6.84 11.35
N ASP A 39 -1.20 7.77 12.14
CA ASP A 39 -2.00 8.91 11.65
C ASP A 39 -1.19 9.81 10.70
N ARG A 40 0.11 10.02 10.97
CA ARG A 40 1.01 10.78 10.08
C ARG A 40 1.22 10.08 8.75
N VAL A 41 1.46 8.78 8.75
CA VAL A 41 1.55 7.97 7.52
C VAL A 41 0.29 8.09 6.69
N LEU A 42 -0.90 8.06 7.32
CA LEU A 42 -2.18 8.28 6.62
C LEU A 42 -2.33 9.68 6.04
N VAL A 43 -1.89 10.71 6.77
CA VAL A 43 -1.92 12.09 6.25
C VAL A 43 -1.05 12.19 5.00
N MET A 44 0.17 11.66 5.05
CA MET A 44 1.08 11.61 3.90
C MET A 44 0.48 10.84 2.72
N GLY A 45 -0.16 9.68 2.99
CA GLY A 45 -0.86 8.90 1.96
C GLY A 45 -1.98 9.68 1.26
N ARG A 46 -2.77 10.46 2.02
CA ARG A 46 -3.79 11.35 1.44
C ARG A 46 -3.18 12.46 0.57
N VAL A 47 -2.01 12.97 0.94
CA VAL A 47 -1.29 13.95 0.11
C VAL A 47 -0.84 13.31 -1.20
N ALA A 48 -0.21 12.13 -1.14
CA ALA A 48 0.22 11.37 -2.32
C ALA A 48 -0.97 11.06 -3.26
N GLU A 49 -2.08 10.54 -2.70
CA GLU A 49 -3.31 10.27 -3.46
C GLU A 49 -3.85 11.53 -4.15
N ARG A 50 -3.92 12.66 -3.44
CA ARG A 50 -4.39 13.93 -3.98
C ARG A 50 -3.53 14.39 -5.16
N ARG A 51 -2.21 14.25 -5.08
CA ARG A 51 -1.28 14.65 -6.14
C ARG A 51 -1.43 13.80 -7.40
N VAL A 52 -1.49 12.47 -7.25
CA VAL A 52 -1.72 11.55 -8.38
C VAL A 52 -3.07 11.85 -9.05
N ARG A 53 -4.11 12.09 -8.26
CA ARG A 53 -5.44 12.47 -8.75
C ARG A 53 -5.42 13.80 -9.50
N ALA A 54 -4.71 14.81 -9.00
CA ALA A 54 -4.57 16.10 -9.65
C ALA A 54 -3.82 15.99 -10.99
N ALA A 55 -2.73 15.19 -11.06
CA ALA A 55 -2.03 14.92 -12.31
C ALA A 55 -2.93 14.26 -13.35
N LEU A 56 -3.73 13.25 -12.94
CA LEU A 56 -4.71 12.60 -13.80
C LEU A 56 -5.82 13.56 -14.27
N GLN A 57 -6.30 14.40 -13.36
CA GLN A 57 -7.30 15.42 -13.69
C GLN A 57 -6.74 16.47 -14.67
N GLY A 58 -5.54 17.00 -14.43
CA GLY A 58 -4.87 17.94 -15.32
C GLY A 58 -4.70 17.39 -16.74
N LEU A 59 -4.34 16.10 -16.86
CA LEU A 59 -4.28 15.40 -18.14
C LEU A 59 -5.64 15.33 -18.83
N THR A 60 -6.67 14.86 -18.13
CA THR A 60 -8.01 14.58 -18.70
C THR A 60 -8.76 15.85 -19.07
N THR A 61 -8.63 16.89 -18.28
CA THR A 61 -9.25 18.22 -18.53
C THR A 61 -8.36 19.13 -19.39
N ARG A 62 -7.16 18.69 -19.77
CA ARG A 62 -6.14 19.46 -20.48
C ARG A 62 -5.79 20.78 -19.77
N ASN A 63 -5.77 20.76 -18.43
CA ASN A 63 -5.49 21.93 -17.60
C ASN A 63 -4.00 21.95 -17.17
N ARG A 64 -3.22 22.86 -17.75
CA ARG A 64 -1.79 23.01 -17.45
C ARG A 64 -1.54 23.56 -16.05
N ASP A 65 -2.37 24.49 -15.58
CA ASP A 65 -2.18 25.10 -14.26
C ASP A 65 -2.24 24.03 -13.14
N THR A 66 -3.18 23.08 -13.28
CA THR A 66 -3.26 21.94 -12.35
C THR A 66 -1.99 21.06 -12.38
N LEU A 67 -1.39 20.87 -13.55
CA LEU A 67 -0.15 20.11 -13.69
C LEU A 67 1.04 20.88 -13.08
N ASP A 68 1.10 22.21 -13.29
CA ASP A 68 2.13 23.07 -12.68
C ASP A 68 2.05 23.04 -11.15
N GLU A 69 0.85 23.04 -10.57
CA GLU A 69 0.64 22.90 -9.12
C GLU A 69 1.16 21.56 -8.59
N VAL A 70 0.95 20.46 -9.34
CA VAL A 70 1.49 19.15 -8.95
C VAL A 70 3.02 19.16 -8.95
N ILE A 71 3.64 19.73 -9.99
CA ILE A 71 5.10 19.79 -10.11
C ILE A 71 5.71 20.66 -9.01
N ALA A 72 5.10 21.82 -8.71
CA ALA A 72 5.60 22.74 -7.69
C ALA A 72 5.41 22.22 -6.25
N GLY A 73 4.45 21.33 -6.02
CA GLY A 73 4.02 20.91 -4.68
C GLY A 73 4.87 19.83 -4.02
N ASP A 74 6.03 19.47 -4.55
CA ASP A 74 6.83 18.32 -4.09
C ASP A 74 7.29 18.40 -2.63
N ARG A 75 7.54 19.60 -2.13
CA ARG A 75 8.07 19.84 -0.78
C ARG A 75 7.18 19.28 0.35
N GLU A 76 5.83 19.27 0.18
CA GLU A 76 4.90 18.81 1.22
C GLU A 76 5.13 17.33 1.60
N LEU A 77 5.40 16.46 0.60
CA LEU A 77 5.69 15.05 0.84
C LEU A 77 7.08 14.81 1.42
N ASN A 78 8.07 15.55 0.95
CA ASN A 78 9.45 15.45 1.43
C ASN A 78 9.55 15.87 2.91
N ASP A 79 8.87 16.96 3.30
CA ASP A 79 8.82 17.40 4.69
C ASP A 79 8.08 16.38 5.58
N ALA A 80 6.99 15.78 5.08
CA ALA A 80 6.28 14.73 5.78
C ALA A 80 7.12 13.46 5.95
N GLN A 81 7.91 13.09 4.93
CA GLN A 81 8.83 11.96 5.00
C GLN A 81 9.85 12.13 6.12
N ILE A 82 10.49 13.30 6.19
CA ILE A 82 11.47 13.61 7.23
C ILE A 82 10.85 13.55 8.63
N ASP A 83 9.66 14.14 8.85
CA ASP A 83 8.96 14.09 10.15
C ASP A 83 8.64 12.66 10.58
N ILE A 84 8.19 11.79 9.65
CA ILE A 84 7.90 10.39 9.95
C ILE A 84 9.17 9.62 10.30
N ASP A 85 10.26 9.80 9.56
CA ASP A 85 11.54 9.15 9.82
C ASP A 85 12.09 9.53 11.20
N GLU A 86 12.11 10.83 11.54
CA GLU A 86 12.55 11.32 12.85
C GLU A 86 11.73 10.74 14.00
N ARG A 87 10.41 10.61 13.83
CA ARG A 87 9.52 9.99 14.82
C ARG A 87 9.81 8.51 14.99
N CYS A 88 10.01 7.78 13.89
CA CYS A 88 10.35 6.36 13.93
C CYS A 88 11.67 6.15 14.70
N PHE A 89 12.71 6.91 14.40
CA PHE A 89 13.98 6.82 15.12
C PHE A 89 13.85 7.19 16.59
N THR A 90 13.07 8.22 16.90
CA THR A 90 12.80 8.63 18.29
C THR A 90 12.09 7.52 19.08
N LEU A 91 11.08 6.88 18.49
CA LEU A 91 10.34 5.77 19.12
C LEU A 91 11.25 4.56 19.35
N LEU A 92 12.09 4.18 18.37
CA LEU A 92 13.05 3.09 18.51
C LEU A 92 14.07 3.36 19.63
N ALA A 93 14.63 4.57 19.65
CA ALA A 93 15.67 4.94 20.63
C ALA A 93 15.12 5.07 22.06
N ARG A 94 13.89 5.57 22.21
CA ARG A 94 13.31 5.91 23.52
C ARG A 94 12.63 4.75 24.20
N PHE A 95 11.94 3.89 23.45
CA PHE A 95 11.06 2.86 24.02
C PHE A 95 11.54 1.43 23.83
N HIS A 96 12.55 1.19 23.01
CA HIS A 96 13.11 -0.14 22.73
C HIS A 96 12.02 -1.17 22.41
N PRO A 97 11.11 -0.90 21.44
CA PRO A 97 9.97 -1.75 21.15
C PRO A 97 10.40 -3.15 20.69
N VAL A 98 9.55 -4.16 20.93
CA VAL A 98 9.80 -5.54 20.57
C VAL A 98 8.62 -6.14 19.78
N ALA A 99 8.89 -7.23 19.08
CA ALA A 99 7.89 -8.03 18.35
C ALA A 99 6.99 -7.18 17.45
N VAL A 100 5.68 -7.07 17.72
CA VAL A 100 4.70 -6.39 16.87
C VAL A 100 4.98 -4.89 16.81
N ASP A 101 5.31 -4.27 17.92
CA ASP A 101 5.55 -2.83 18.00
C ASP A 101 6.76 -2.41 17.17
N LEU A 102 7.84 -3.21 17.23
CA LEU A 102 9.01 -3.01 16.37
C LEU A 102 8.64 -3.16 14.89
N ARG A 103 7.85 -4.17 14.53
CA ARG A 103 7.41 -4.36 13.15
C ARG A 103 6.53 -3.21 12.66
N ALA A 104 5.69 -2.63 13.54
CA ALA A 104 4.85 -1.48 13.19
C ALA A 104 5.69 -0.25 12.81
N ILE A 105 6.75 0.05 13.56
CA ILE A 105 7.64 1.17 13.25
C ILE A 105 8.43 0.88 11.95
N VAL A 106 8.93 -0.35 11.76
CA VAL A 106 9.63 -0.74 10.53
C VAL A 106 8.70 -0.69 9.31
N ALA A 107 7.46 -1.12 9.45
CA ALA A 107 6.45 -1.00 8.38
C ALA A 107 6.18 0.49 8.06
N ALA A 108 6.01 1.35 9.08
CA ALA A 108 5.82 2.78 8.88
C ALA A 108 6.98 3.43 8.11
N LEU A 109 8.24 3.10 8.42
CA LEU A 109 9.43 3.57 7.69
C LEU A 109 9.41 3.17 6.21
N ARG A 110 9.02 1.94 5.90
CA ARG A 110 8.95 1.43 4.53
C ARG A 110 7.81 2.08 3.76
N ILE A 111 6.63 2.12 4.36
CA ILE A 111 5.44 2.78 3.78
C ILE A 111 5.74 4.25 3.51
N ASN A 112 6.45 4.94 4.42
CA ASN A 112 6.90 6.32 4.25
C ASN A 112 7.70 6.49 2.96
N THR A 113 8.67 5.60 2.71
CA THR A 113 9.48 5.60 1.49
C THR A 113 8.65 5.33 0.24
N ASP A 114 7.72 4.37 0.28
CA ASP A 114 6.85 4.08 -0.86
C ASP A 114 5.91 5.25 -1.18
N LEU A 115 5.42 5.97 -0.17
CA LEU A 115 4.56 7.15 -0.37
C LEU A 115 5.31 8.34 -0.99
N GLU A 116 6.56 8.55 -0.61
CA GLU A 116 7.41 9.56 -1.28
C GLU A 116 7.59 9.21 -2.77
N ARG A 117 7.89 7.93 -3.09
CA ARG A 117 8.00 7.47 -4.47
C ARG A 117 6.71 7.64 -5.27
N VAL A 118 5.54 7.43 -4.64
CA VAL A 118 4.25 7.74 -5.27
C VAL A 118 4.13 9.24 -5.58
N GLY A 119 4.62 10.10 -4.70
CA GLY A 119 4.69 11.55 -4.94
C GLY A 119 5.56 11.92 -6.14
N ASP A 120 6.78 11.36 -6.21
CA ASP A 120 7.69 11.51 -7.35
C ASP A 120 7.03 11.09 -8.67
N LEU A 121 6.30 9.96 -8.65
CA LEU A 121 5.58 9.47 -9.81
C LEU A 121 4.44 10.39 -10.23
N ALA A 122 3.77 11.07 -9.30
CA ALA A 122 2.77 12.07 -9.63
C ALA A 122 3.37 13.27 -10.37
N VAL A 123 4.57 13.71 -9.98
CA VAL A 123 5.33 14.76 -10.70
C VAL A 123 5.68 14.27 -12.11
N ASN A 124 6.25 13.07 -12.24
CA ASN A 124 6.61 12.50 -13.53
C ASN A 124 5.40 12.37 -14.48
N ILE A 125 4.22 12.01 -13.95
CA ILE A 125 2.96 11.97 -14.71
C ILE A 125 2.57 13.39 -15.16
N ALA A 126 2.67 14.37 -14.27
CA ALA A 126 2.33 15.75 -14.61
C ALA A 126 3.26 16.34 -15.69
N GLU A 127 4.57 16.08 -15.61
CA GLU A 127 5.53 16.49 -16.62
C GLU A 127 5.27 15.83 -17.99
N ALA A 128 5.01 14.51 -18.01
CA ALA A 128 4.66 13.80 -19.24
C ALA A 128 3.34 14.31 -19.81
N ALA A 129 2.35 14.62 -18.96
CA ALA A 129 1.09 15.21 -19.36
C ALA A 129 1.29 16.60 -19.97
N GLN A 130 2.15 17.45 -19.40
CA GLN A 130 2.47 18.78 -19.97
C GLN A 130 3.05 18.66 -21.38
N ARG A 131 3.99 17.74 -21.61
CA ARG A 131 4.54 17.48 -22.96
C ARG A 131 3.45 16.98 -23.89
N TYR A 132 2.65 16.02 -23.49
CA TYR A 132 1.53 15.50 -24.27
C TYR A 132 0.53 16.60 -24.66
N LEU A 133 0.25 17.56 -23.78
CA LEU A 133 -0.69 18.66 -24.04
C LEU A 133 -0.20 19.66 -25.10
N THR A 134 1.05 19.62 -25.52
CA THR A 134 1.56 20.42 -26.66
C THR A 134 1.10 19.88 -27.99
N HIS A 135 0.62 18.64 -28.02
CA HIS A 135 0.16 17.95 -29.23
C HIS A 135 -1.37 17.82 -29.30
N PRO A 136 -1.94 17.65 -30.51
CA PRO A 136 -3.32 17.21 -30.63
C PRO A 136 -3.53 15.85 -29.96
N PRO A 137 -4.75 15.55 -29.48
CA PRO A 137 -5.06 14.25 -28.90
C PRO A 137 -4.78 13.10 -29.89
N VAL A 138 -4.06 12.07 -29.45
CA VAL A 138 -3.81 10.85 -30.24
C VAL A 138 -5.08 10.03 -30.41
N LYS A 139 -5.84 9.91 -29.30
CA LYS A 139 -7.11 9.17 -29.19
C LYS A 139 -7.92 9.69 -28.00
N PRO A 140 -9.20 9.32 -27.85
CA PRO A 140 -9.92 9.52 -26.60
C PRO A 140 -9.21 8.78 -25.44
N LEU A 141 -8.97 9.49 -24.33
CA LEU A 141 -8.32 8.93 -23.15
C LEU A 141 -9.38 8.18 -22.31
N VAL A 142 -9.48 6.86 -22.47
CA VAL A 142 -10.40 5.99 -21.71
C VAL A 142 -9.62 5.08 -20.76
N ASP A 143 -8.63 4.35 -21.31
CA ASP A 143 -7.91 3.32 -20.56
C ASP A 143 -6.92 3.90 -19.56
N LEU A 144 -6.25 5.01 -19.90
CA LEU A 144 -5.28 5.64 -19.02
C LEU A 144 -5.91 6.22 -17.74
N PRO A 145 -7.04 6.95 -17.78
CA PRO A 145 -7.80 7.31 -16.59
C PRO A 145 -8.24 6.12 -15.75
N ARG A 146 -8.74 5.05 -16.39
CA ARG A 146 -9.13 3.82 -15.71
C ARG A 146 -7.94 3.17 -14.98
N MET A 147 -6.78 3.17 -15.61
CA MET A 147 -5.54 2.67 -15.00
C MET A 147 -5.12 3.51 -13.79
N GLY A 148 -5.21 4.85 -13.89
CA GLY A 148 -4.94 5.76 -12.79
C GLY A 148 -5.90 5.58 -11.62
N ASP A 149 -7.21 5.42 -11.88
CA ASP A 149 -8.20 5.16 -10.85
C ASP A 149 -7.98 3.82 -10.14
N LEU A 150 -7.54 2.78 -10.87
CA LEU A 150 -7.19 1.49 -10.28
C LEU A 150 -5.96 1.61 -9.37
N ALA A 151 -4.88 2.26 -9.83
CA ALA A 151 -3.67 2.48 -9.04
C ALA A 151 -3.99 3.27 -7.74
N LEU A 152 -4.83 4.32 -7.83
CA LEU A 152 -5.30 5.08 -6.68
C LEU A 152 -6.15 4.24 -5.71
N THR A 153 -6.96 3.32 -6.24
CA THR A 153 -7.75 2.40 -5.41
C THR A 153 -6.85 1.44 -4.65
N MET A 154 -5.87 0.84 -5.32
CA MET A 154 -4.87 -0.05 -4.70
C MET A 154 -4.10 0.69 -3.58
N LEU A 155 -3.64 1.91 -3.83
CA LEU A 155 -2.94 2.73 -2.84
C LEU A 155 -3.82 3.00 -1.60
N ARG A 156 -5.08 3.37 -1.81
CA ARG A 156 -6.02 3.64 -0.71
C ARG A 156 -6.33 2.40 0.10
N GLU A 157 -6.56 1.26 -0.57
CA GLU A 157 -6.85 -0.01 0.09
C GLU A 157 -5.65 -0.54 0.89
N SER A 158 -4.42 -0.38 0.37
CA SER A 158 -3.21 -0.76 1.10
C SER A 158 -3.02 0.06 2.38
N LEU A 159 -3.26 1.37 2.33
CA LEU A 159 -3.21 2.24 3.50
C LEU A 159 -4.34 1.95 4.50
N HIS A 160 -5.55 1.64 4.01
CA HIS A 160 -6.64 1.19 4.86
C HIS A 160 -6.30 -0.11 5.58
N ALA A 161 -5.74 -1.09 4.86
CA ALA A 161 -5.27 -2.35 5.43
C ALA A 161 -4.21 -2.14 6.53
N PHE A 162 -3.30 -1.18 6.35
CA PHE A 162 -2.30 -0.81 7.36
C PHE A 162 -2.96 -0.34 8.67
N VAL A 163 -3.92 0.58 8.60
CA VAL A 163 -4.58 1.13 9.80
C VAL A 163 -5.52 0.14 10.46
N ALA A 164 -6.27 -0.60 9.64
CA ALA A 164 -7.19 -1.61 10.14
C ALA A 164 -6.49 -2.87 10.65
N MET A 165 -5.17 -3.01 10.44
CA MET A 165 -4.41 -4.24 10.69
C MET A 165 -5.08 -5.45 10.02
N ASP A 166 -5.49 -5.29 8.76
CA ASP A 166 -6.26 -6.28 8.00
C ASP A 166 -5.40 -6.95 6.92
N ALA A 167 -4.92 -8.16 7.21
CA ALA A 167 -4.15 -8.96 6.26
C ALA A 167 -4.98 -9.43 5.05
N ALA A 168 -6.30 -9.62 5.19
CA ALA A 168 -7.15 -10.06 4.09
C ALA A 168 -7.33 -8.92 3.07
N ALA A 169 -7.55 -7.70 3.54
CA ALA A 169 -7.57 -6.50 2.70
C ALA A 169 -6.23 -6.31 1.98
N ALA A 170 -5.10 -6.48 2.67
CA ALA A 170 -3.77 -6.42 2.06
C ALA A 170 -3.59 -7.48 0.96
N HIS A 171 -4.01 -8.72 1.17
CA HIS A 171 -3.97 -9.75 0.13
C HIS A 171 -4.86 -9.42 -1.08
N SER A 172 -5.99 -8.72 -0.89
CA SER A 172 -6.84 -8.26 -2.00
C SER A 172 -6.11 -7.28 -2.91
N VAL A 173 -5.31 -6.37 -2.34
CA VAL A 173 -4.49 -5.42 -3.14
C VAL A 173 -3.51 -6.16 -4.04
N LEU A 174 -2.83 -7.20 -3.54
CA LEU A 174 -1.89 -8.00 -4.35
C LEU A 174 -2.56 -8.69 -5.55
N GLN A 175 -3.86 -9.00 -5.45
CA GLN A 175 -4.61 -9.61 -6.56
C GLN A 175 -4.99 -8.58 -7.64
N GLN A 176 -5.14 -7.31 -7.27
CA GLN A 176 -5.51 -6.24 -8.20
C GLN A 176 -4.37 -5.86 -9.15
N ASP A 177 -3.14 -6.09 -8.76
CA ASP A 177 -1.94 -5.77 -9.54
C ASP A 177 -1.98 -6.41 -10.95
N GLN A 178 -2.47 -7.63 -11.06
CA GLN A 178 -2.61 -8.31 -12.36
C GLN A 178 -3.49 -7.54 -13.35
N TRP A 179 -4.51 -6.82 -12.86
CA TRP A 179 -5.38 -6.02 -13.73
C TRP A 179 -4.67 -4.77 -14.24
N LEU A 180 -3.84 -4.16 -13.39
CA LEU A 180 -3.04 -3.00 -13.75
C LEU A 180 -2.02 -3.36 -14.84
N ASP A 181 -1.36 -4.49 -14.69
CA ASP A 181 -0.46 -5.11 -15.67
C ASP A 181 -1.13 -5.36 -17.04
N VAL A 182 -2.34 -5.90 -17.03
CA VAL A 182 -3.13 -6.16 -18.25
C VAL A 182 -3.45 -4.84 -18.96
N LEU A 183 -3.89 -3.81 -18.22
CA LEU A 183 -4.18 -2.49 -18.76
C LEU A 183 -2.93 -1.83 -19.37
N ASN A 184 -1.79 -1.89 -18.68
CA ASN A 184 -0.52 -1.36 -19.19
C ASN A 184 -0.12 -1.99 -20.53
N LYS A 185 -0.19 -3.32 -20.63
CA LYS A 185 0.08 -4.06 -21.85
C LYS A 185 -0.91 -3.73 -22.97
N GLN A 186 -2.20 -3.51 -22.64
CA GLN A 186 -3.22 -3.11 -23.62
C GLN A 186 -2.94 -1.71 -24.17
N ILE A 187 -2.70 -0.72 -23.31
CA ILE A 187 -2.38 0.66 -23.68
C ILE A 187 -1.15 0.69 -24.60
N LEU A 188 -0.08 -0.04 -24.24
CA LEU A 188 1.13 -0.12 -25.06
C LEU A 188 0.84 -0.64 -26.47
N ARG A 189 0.12 -1.76 -26.59
CA ARG A 189 -0.20 -2.37 -27.90
C ARG A 189 -1.05 -1.43 -28.76
N GLU A 190 -2.02 -0.78 -28.16
CA GLU A 190 -2.90 0.16 -28.86
C GLU A 190 -2.11 1.36 -29.38
N LEU A 191 -1.28 1.99 -28.54
CA LEU A 191 -0.48 3.16 -28.93
C LEU A 191 0.55 2.81 -30.01
N LEU A 192 1.16 1.63 -29.97
CA LEU A 192 2.01 1.16 -31.06
C LEU A 192 1.28 1.11 -32.42
N THR A 193 -0.01 0.75 -32.43
CA THR A 193 -0.81 0.74 -33.67
C THR A 193 -0.99 2.16 -34.22
N TYR A 194 -1.19 3.17 -33.37
CA TYR A 194 -1.27 4.57 -33.82
C TYR A 194 0.07 5.08 -34.35
N MET A 195 1.20 4.73 -33.72
CA MET A 195 2.54 5.10 -34.16
C MET A 195 2.86 4.52 -35.56
N TYR A 196 2.46 3.27 -35.82
CA TYR A 196 2.66 2.65 -37.15
C TYR A 196 1.88 3.36 -38.25
N GLY A 197 0.68 3.85 -37.92
CA GLY A 197 -0.17 4.53 -38.89
C GLY A 197 0.26 5.98 -39.23
N ASN A 198 0.94 6.64 -38.28
CA ASN A 198 1.32 8.06 -38.45
C ASN A 198 2.53 8.42 -37.57
N SER A 199 3.66 8.74 -38.21
CA SER A 199 4.89 9.11 -37.49
C SER A 199 4.79 10.37 -36.63
N SER A 200 3.85 11.29 -36.94
CA SER A 200 3.61 12.49 -36.11
C SER A 200 2.99 12.17 -34.75
N LEU A 201 2.46 10.95 -34.57
CA LEU A 201 1.89 10.47 -33.31
C LEU A 201 2.89 9.78 -32.41
N ILE A 202 4.14 9.59 -32.84
CA ILE A 202 5.16 8.87 -32.06
C ILE A 202 5.42 9.60 -30.73
N GLU A 203 5.74 10.89 -30.78
CA GLU A 203 6.08 11.67 -29.58
C GLU A 203 4.93 11.72 -28.56
N PRO A 204 3.69 12.14 -28.91
CA PRO A 204 2.59 12.15 -27.95
C PRO A 204 2.17 10.75 -27.48
N SER A 205 2.36 9.70 -28.29
CA SER A 205 2.09 8.33 -27.85
C SER A 205 3.14 7.84 -26.83
N MET A 206 4.40 8.26 -26.97
CA MET A 206 5.44 7.95 -26.00
C MET A 206 5.15 8.58 -24.64
N ASP A 207 4.66 9.81 -24.57
CA ASP A 207 4.26 10.43 -23.33
C ASP A 207 3.09 9.69 -22.66
N LEU A 208 2.11 9.21 -23.43
CA LEU A 208 1.02 8.36 -22.90
C LEU A 208 1.55 7.01 -22.36
N ILE A 209 2.51 6.38 -23.04
CA ILE A 209 3.15 5.13 -22.58
C ILE A 209 3.92 5.37 -21.29
N LEU A 210 4.65 6.49 -21.17
CA LEU A 210 5.38 6.85 -19.95
C LEU A 210 4.42 7.06 -18.78
N MET A 211 3.30 7.76 -18.99
CA MET A 211 2.27 7.94 -17.97
C MET A 211 1.66 6.61 -17.52
N ALA A 212 1.34 5.71 -18.48
CA ALA A 212 0.84 4.36 -18.15
C ALA A 212 1.84 3.60 -17.27
N ARG A 213 3.14 3.65 -17.62
CA ARG A 213 4.19 3.02 -16.82
C ARG A 213 4.33 3.65 -15.42
N HIS A 214 4.11 4.94 -15.27
CA HIS A 214 4.12 5.58 -13.95
C HIS A 214 2.93 5.15 -13.10
N PHE A 215 1.73 4.95 -13.69
CA PHE A 215 0.59 4.39 -12.97
C PHE A 215 0.80 2.93 -12.56
N GLU A 216 1.44 2.10 -13.41
CA GLU A 216 1.84 0.75 -13.05
C GLU A 216 2.77 0.77 -11.82
N ARG A 217 3.80 1.61 -11.81
CA ARG A 217 4.71 1.74 -10.69
C ARG A 217 4.03 2.24 -9.40
N ILE A 218 2.98 3.05 -9.49
CA ILE A 218 2.15 3.40 -8.31
C ILE A 218 1.47 2.15 -7.76
N GLY A 219 0.97 1.26 -8.62
CA GLY A 219 0.45 -0.05 -8.24
C GLY A 219 1.51 -0.91 -7.54
N ASP A 220 2.74 -0.97 -8.08
CA ASP A 220 3.86 -1.68 -7.45
C ASP A 220 4.13 -1.15 -6.02
N HIS A 221 4.12 0.17 -5.80
CA HIS A 221 4.27 0.74 -4.46
C HIS A 221 3.08 0.41 -3.56
N ALA A 222 1.86 0.35 -4.07
CA ALA A 222 0.70 -0.10 -3.31
C ALA A 222 0.80 -1.58 -2.91
N THR A 223 1.34 -2.45 -3.78
CA THR A 223 1.63 -3.85 -3.43
C THR A 223 2.72 -3.97 -2.39
N ASN A 224 3.80 -3.17 -2.48
CA ASN A 224 4.84 -3.13 -1.44
C ASN A 224 4.26 -2.77 -0.08
N ILE A 225 3.40 -1.74 -0.01
CA ILE A 225 2.70 -1.35 1.21
C ILE A 225 1.85 -2.51 1.75
N ALA A 226 1.09 -3.19 0.89
CA ALA A 226 0.28 -4.34 1.28
C ALA A 226 1.13 -5.50 1.82
N GLU A 227 2.29 -5.79 1.21
CA GLU A 227 3.23 -6.80 1.69
C GLU A 227 3.83 -6.44 3.06
N ASP A 228 4.14 -5.16 3.29
CA ASP A 228 4.62 -4.69 4.59
C ASP A 228 3.52 -4.77 5.67
N VAL A 229 2.25 -4.56 5.32
CA VAL A 229 1.11 -4.82 6.22
C VAL A 229 0.99 -6.30 6.58
N ILE A 230 1.13 -7.20 5.60
CA ILE A 230 1.13 -8.66 5.86
C ILE A 230 2.30 -9.04 6.78
N PHE A 231 3.49 -8.50 6.51
CA PHE A 231 4.65 -8.71 7.37
C PHE A 231 4.43 -8.19 8.81
N LEU A 232 3.86 -7.00 8.95
CA LEU A 232 3.51 -6.42 10.25
C LEU A 232 2.62 -7.36 11.07
N ILE A 233 1.56 -7.88 10.46
CA ILE A 233 0.55 -8.70 11.14
C ILE A 233 1.04 -10.13 11.39
N GLN A 234 1.58 -10.77 10.36
CA GLN A 234 1.92 -12.20 10.39
C GLN A 234 3.37 -12.48 10.82
N GLY A 235 4.24 -11.48 10.80
CA GLY A 235 5.67 -11.64 11.06
C GLY A 235 6.41 -12.46 9.98
N ARG A 236 5.79 -12.66 8.81
CA ARG A 236 6.35 -13.40 7.67
C ARG A 236 6.55 -12.48 6.50
N ASP A 237 7.74 -12.49 5.93
CA ASP A 237 8.03 -11.77 4.68
C ASP A 237 7.43 -12.57 3.51
N VAL A 238 6.50 -11.94 2.79
CA VAL A 238 5.82 -12.54 1.61
C VAL A 238 6.42 -12.05 0.30
N ARG A 239 7.30 -11.05 0.34
CA ARG A 239 8.03 -10.53 -0.82
C ARG A 239 8.82 -11.66 -1.48
N HIS A 240 8.81 -11.73 -2.80
CA HIS A 240 9.50 -12.76 -3.60
C HIS A 240 8.95 -14.21 -3.48
N ARG A 241 7.77 -14.42 -2.87
CA ARG A 241 7.16 -15.77 -2.81
C ARG A 241 6.16 -16.07 -3.92
N SER A 242 5.88 -15.16 -4.81
CA SER A 242 5.06 -15.40 -6.02
C SER A 242 5.81 -16.37 -6.95
N GLY A 243 5.63 -17.68 -6.73
CA GLY A 243 6.20 -18.74 -7.56
C GLY A 243 7.03 -19.82 -6.85
N GLN A 244 7.29 -19.71 -5.55
CA GLN A 244 7.98 -20.80 -4.83
C GLN A 244 6.99 -21.70 -4.07
N PRO A 245 7.09 -23.04 -4.20
CA PRO A 245 6.30 -23.96 -3.39
C PRO A 245 6.66 -23.80 -1.91
N PRO A 246 5.73 -24.10 -0.97
CA PRO A 246 5.99 -24.02 0.48
C PRO A 246 7.20 -24.84 0.85
N ARG A 247 8.15 -24.29 1.61
CA ARG A 247 9.31 -25.04 2.10
C ARG A 247 8.83 -26.19 2.98
N GLU A 248 9.43 -27.39 2.81
CA GLU A 248 9.06 -28.65 3.49
C GLU A 248 8.99 -28.58 5.03
N GLY A 249 9.53 -27.53 5.67
CA GLY A 249 9.46 -27.31 7.11
C GLY A 249 8.12 -26.78 7.64
N GLU A 250 7.26 -26.21 6.80
CA GLU A 250 6.00 -25.58 7.24
C GLU A 250 4.85 -26.59 7.45
N ARG A 251 5.01 -27.85 7.02
CA ARG A 251 4.00 -28.92 7.19
C ARG A 251 3.98 -29.55 8.59
N ARG A 252 4.88 -29.19 9.50
CA ARG A 252 5.01 -29.87 10.79
C ARG A 252 4.31 -29.22 11.99
N HIS A 253 3.50 -28.18 11.78
CA HIS A 253 2.75 -27.52 12.87
C HIS A 253 1.23 -27.61 12.73
N ARG A 254 0.70 -28.59 11.99
CA ARG A 254 -0.63 -29.10 12.28
C ARG A 254 -0.49 -30.14 13.37
N ILE A 255 -0.69 -29.72 14.58
CA ILE A 255 -0.83 -30.62 15.74
C ILE A 255 -2.08 -31.44 15.47
N ASP A 256 -1.87 -32.75 15.23
CA ASP A 256 -2.92 -33.76 15.29
C ASP A 256 -3.56 -33.68 16.68
N THR A 257 -4.79 -33.23 16.74
CA THR A 257 -5.64 -33.46 17.91
C THR A 257 -6.12 -34.91 17.82
N PRO A 258 -5.76 -35.84 18.72
CA PRO A 258 -6.31 -37.18 18.72
C PRO A 258 -7.80 -37.09 19.09
N THR A 259 -8.62 -37.59 18.19
CA THR A 259 -10.02 -37.92 18.44
C THR A 259 -10.06 -39.12 19.38
N VAL A 260 -10.55 -38.93 20.60
CA VAL A 260 -11.17 -39.97 21.44
C VAL A 260 -12.41 -39.41 22.10
#